data_de3589ace472f476ebe825c206facd8f
#
_entry.id   de3589ace472f476ebe825c206facd8f
#
_cell.length_a   1.000
_cell.length_b   1.000
_cell.length_c   1.000
_cell.angle_alpha   90.00
_cell.angle_beta   90.00
_cell.angle_gamma   90.00
#
_symmetry.space_group_name_H-M   'P 1'
#
loop_
_entity.id
_entity.type
_entity.pdbx_description
1 polymer ?
#
loop_
_entity_poly.entity_id
_entity_poly.type
_entity_poly.pdbx_seq_one_letter_code
_entity_poly.pdbx_strand_id
1 'polypeptide(L)'
;MGKYSDRLRTETRPQIFDTFAEGERRPEQVCALGSLWGEGLVQKRDSWVPPREAMLLDSELLPGESFSDRYPCSVGQCTAGLLHPGRMVVHLNDAHRFTFAQIADWLESIGL
;
A
#
# COMPACT_ATOMS: atom_id res chain seq x y z
N MET A 1 2.59 -17.34 -1.55
CA MET A 1 1.20 -16.90 -1.52
C MET A 1 0.93 -16.16 -0.23
N GLY A 2 0.56 -14.93 -0.32
CA GLY A 2 0.28 -14.09 0.83
C GLY A 2 -1.07 -13.41 0.71
N LYS A 3 -1.68 -13.12 1.85
CA LYS A 3 -2.97 -12.44 1.95
C LYS A 3 -2.96 -11.10 1.20
N TYR A 4 -1.90 -10.31 1.40
CA TYR A 4 -1.81 -8.97 0.81
C TYR A 4 -1.39 -9.04 -0.66
N SER A 5 -0.44 -9.89 -1.00
CA SER A 5 0.00 -10.05 -2.38
C SER A 5 -1.13 -10.58 -3.27
N ASP A 6 -1.90 -11.55 -2.78
CA ASP A 6 -3.02 -12.10 -3.54
C ASP A 6 -4.09 -11.06 -3.77
N ARG A 7 -4.43 -10.26 -2.73
CA ARG A 7 -5.42 -9.20 -2.87
C ARG A 7 -4.97 -8.15 -3.88
N LEU A 8 -3.72 -7.74 -3.85
CA LEU A 8 -3.21 -6.74 -4.77
C LEU A 8 -3.24 -7.22 -6.22
N ARG A 9 -2.97 -8.51 -6.45
CA ARG A 9 -3.03 -9.09 -7.78
C ARG A 9 -4.43 -9.15 -8.36
N THR A 10 -5.46 -9.12 -7.52
CA THR A 10 -6.85 -9.15 -7.98
C THR A 10 -7.44 -7.76 -8.20
N GLU A 11 -6.69 -6.70 -7.92
CA GLU A 11 -7.19 -5.33 -8.09
C GLU A 11 -7.40 -5.02 -9.57
N THR A 12 -8.58 -4.48 -9.91
CA THR A 12 -8.96 -4.15 -11.29
C THR A 12 -9.08 -2.65 -11.52
N ARG A 13 -9.08 -1.84 -10.45
CA ARG A 13 -9.19 -0.38 -10.59
C ARG A 13 -7.85 0.22 -11.05
N PRO A 14 -7.88 1.37 -11.76
CA PRO A 14 -6.65 2.03 -12.18
C PRO A 14 -5.76 2.41 -11.00
N GLN A 15 -4.46 2.27 -11.20
CA GLN A 15 -3.47 2.67 -10.21
C GLN A 15 -3.28 4.19 -10.21
N ILE A 16 -3.23 4.79 -9.02
CA ILE A 16 -2.97 6.21 -8.84
C ILE A 16 -1.71 6.39 -7.99
N PHE A 17 -1.07 7.55 -8.11
CA PHE A 17 0.18 7.86 -7.43
C PHE A 17 0.01 9.11 -6.57
N ASP A 18 0.81 9.20 -5.50
CA ASP A 18 0.87 10.34 -4.59
C ASP A 18 -0.42 10.59 -3.78
N THR A 19 -1.35 9.64 -3.82
CA THR A 19 -2.56 9.65 -3.00
C THR A 19 -3.00 8.21 -2.79
N PHE A 20 -3.80 7.93 -1.76
CA PHE A 20 -4.23 6.56 -1.46
C PHE A 20 -5.35 6.09 -2.39
N ALA A 21 -6.36 6.91 -2.58
CA ALA A 21 -7.46 6.61 -3.49
C ALA A 21 -8.25 7.88 -3.77
N GLU A 22 -8.89 7.92 -4.92
CA GLU A 22 -9.76 9.02 -5.31
C GLU A 22 -11.06 8.50 -5.89
N GLY A 23 -12.14 9.24 -5.69
CA GLY A 23 -13.45 8.93 -6.20
C GLY A 23 -14.50 9.68 -5.38
N GLU A 24 -15.59 10.09 -6.04
CA GLU A 24 -16.62 10.93 -5.41
C GLU A 24 -17.48 10.15 -4.42
N ARG A 25 -17.98 9.00 -4.84
CA ARG A 25 -18.86 8.15 -4.03
C ARG A 25 -18.17 6.90 -3.50
N ARG A 26 -17.13 6.46 -4.18
CA ARG A 26 -16.34 5.29 -3.83
C ARG A 26 -14.95 5.45 -4.43
N PRO A 27 -13.95 4.74 -3.90
CA PRO A 27 -12.63 4.78 -4.51
C PRO A 27 -12.67 4.15 -5.92
N GLU A 28 -12.47 4.96 -6.94
CA GLU A 28 -12.46 4.51 -8.34
C GLU A 28 -11.05 4.34 -8.88
N GLN A 29 -10.09 5.03 -8.29
CA GLN A 29 -8.66 4.88 -8.55
C GLN A 29 -7.96 4.68 -7.22
N VAL A 30 -7.01 3.77 -7.16
CA VAL A 30 -6.33 3.42 -5.90
C VAL A 30 -4.84 3.29 -6.11
N CYS A 31 -4.05 3.66 -5.10
CA CYS A 31 -2.67 3.22 -5.01
C CYS A 31 -2.65 1.79 -4.45
N ALA A 32 -1.47 1.18 -4.41
CA ALA A 32 -1.35 -0.17 -3.89
C ALA A 32 -1.88 -0.28 -2.44
N LEU A 33 -1.53 0.67 -1.58
CA LEU A 33 -2.00 0.66 -0.20
C LEU A 33 -3.52 0.87 -0.12
N GLY A 34 -4.06 1.79 -0.92
CA GLY A 34 -5.50 2.02 -1.01
C GLY A 34 -6.26 0.78 -1.42
N SER A 35 -5.71 0.02 -2.38
CA SER A 35 -6.26 -1.27 -2.78
C SER A 35 -6.30 -2.26 -1.62
N LEU A 36 -5.24 -2.34 -0.84
CA LEU A 36 -5.15 -3.27 0.29
C LEU A 36 -6.11 -2.92 1.42
N TRP A 37 -6.39 -1.64 1.64
CA TRP A 37 -7.38 -1.22 2.64
C TRP A 37 -8.83 -1.47 2.18
N GLY A 38 -9.08 -1.41 0.88
CA GLY A 38 -10.41 -1.71 0.33
C GLY A 38 -11.52 -0.91 1.00
N GLU A 39 -12.48 -1.61 1.59
CA GLU A 39 -13.62 -0.99 2.27
C GLU A 39 -13.27 -0.31 3.58
N GLY A 40 -12.07 -0.54 4.10
CA GLY A 40 -11.58 0.10 5.32
C GLY A 40 -11.15 1.55 5.13
N LEU A 41 -11.11 2.06 3.89
CA LEU A 41 -10.76 3.45 3.63
C LEU A 41 -11.85 4.40 4.12
N VAL A 42 -11.43 5.57 4.60
CA VAL A 42 -12.32 6.62 5.08
C VAL A 42 -12.29 7.77 4.09
N GLN A 43 -13.47 8.28 3.74
CA GLN A 43 -13.57 9.40 2.80
C GLN A 43 -13.14 10.72 3.45
N LYS A 44 -12.31 11.46 2.75
CA LYS A 44 -11.89 12.81 3.13
C LYS A 44 -11.96 13.68 1.89
N ARG A 45 -13.08 14.39 1.71
CA ARG A 45 -13.42 15.13 0.48
C ARG A 45 -13.51 14.15 -0.71
N ASP A 46 -12.74 14.39 -1.78
CA ASP A 46 -12.71 13.51 -2.95
C ASP A 46 -11.68 12.39 -2.82
N SER A 47 -10.94 12.37 -1.73
CA SER A 47 -9.92 11.37 -1.47
C SER A 47 -10.41 10.36 -0.44
N TRP A 48 -9.82 9.17 -0.50
CA TRP A 48 -10.07 8.10 0.46
C TRP A 48 -8.73 7.72 1.07
N VAL A 49 -8.68 7.66 2.39
CA VAL A 49 -7.43 7.44 3.13
C VAL A 49 -7.62 6.31 4.14
N PRO A 50 -6.52 5.65 4.56
CA PRO A 50 -6.59 4.71 5.67
C PRO A 50 -7.13 5.38 6.95
N PRO A 51 -7.71 4.62 7.88
CA PRO A 51 -8.14 5.18 9.16
C PRO A 51 -7.01 5.93 9.86
N ARG A 52 -7.38 6.98 10.60
CA ARG A 52 -6.40 7.84 11.26
C ARG A 52 -5.43 7.06 12.15
N GLU A 53 -5.95 6.06 12.86
CA GLU A 53 -5.14 5.24 13.77
C GLU A 53 -4.00 4.54 13.04
N ALA A 54 -4.28 4.02 11.85
CA ALA A 54 -3.29 3.37 11.00
C ALA A 54 -2.28 4.37 10.45
N MET A 55 -2.73 5.58 10.14
CA MET A 55 -1.85 6.64 9.61
C MET A 55 -0.85 7.14 10.64
N LEU A 56 -1.15 7.02 11.92
CA LEU A 56 -0.27 7.48 12.99
C LEU A 56 0.89 6.52 13.26
N LEU A 57 0.75 5.25 12.87
CA LEU A 57 1.75 4.22 13.15
C LEU A 57 2.12 3.50 11.85
N ASP A 58 3.35 3.67 11.39
CA ASP A 58 3.83 3.02 10.17
C ASP A 58 3.70 1.49 10.23
N SER A 59 3.88 0.90 11.43
CA SER A 59 3.77 -0.54 11.63
C SER A 59 2.35 -1.07 11.44
N GLU A 60 1.33 -0.20 11.47
CA GLU A 60 -0.07 -0.55 11.31
C GLU A 60 -0.66 -0.07 9.98
N LEU A 61 0.18 0.41 9.07
CA LEU A 61 -0.30 0.99 7.82
C LEU A 61 -0.88 -0.07 6.85
N LEU A 62 -0.59 -1.36 7.04
CA LEU A 62 -1.32 -2.42 6.36
C LEU A 62 -2.55 -2.83 7.19
N PRO A 63 -3.68 -3.16 6.55
CA PRO A 63 -4.87 -3.53 7.29
C PRO A 63 -4.73 -4.87 8.00
N GLY A 64 -5.25 -4.96 9.22
CA GLY A 64 -5.40 -6.20 9.97
C GLY A 64 -4.38 -6.44 11.06
N GLU A 65 -3.11 -6.21 10.84
CA GLU A 65 -2.07 -6.56 11.81
C GLU A 65 -0.98 -5.49 11.89
N SER A 66 -0.33 -5.43 13.06
CA SER A 66 0.89 -4.64 13.23
C SER A 66 2.10 -5.47 12.81
N PHE A 67 3.05 -4.83 12.16
CA PHE A 67 4.28 -5.46 11.69
C PHE A 67 5.48 -4.81 12.38
N SER A 68 6.20 -5.58 13.19
CA SER A 68 7.36 -5.07 13.91
C SER A 68 8.63 -5.04 13.04
N ASP A 69 8.70 -5.87 12.02
CA ASP A 69 9.87 -5.96 11.15
C ASP A 69 9.88 -4.84 10.10
N ARG A 70 11.08 -4.40 9.76
CA ARG A 70 11.32 -3.43 8.72
C ARG A 70 12.26 -4.01 7.68
N TYR A 71 12.12 -3.58 6.44
CA TYR A 71 12.81 -4.16 5.30
C TYR A 71 13.49 -3.08 4.47
N PRO A 72 14.61 -3.41 3.82
CA PRO A 72 15.23 -2.48 2.86
C PRO A 72 14.41 -2.44 1.57
N CYS A 73 14.52 -1.32 0.84
CA CYS A 73 13.92 -1.21 -0.48
C CYS A 73 14.58 -2.20 -1.44
N SER A 74 13.77 -2.87 -2.27
CA SER A 74 14.27 -3.83 -3.25
C SER A 74 14.98 -3.18 -4.44
N VAL A 75 14.81 -1.87 -4.61
CA VAL A 75 15.47 -1.13 -5.70
C VAL A 75 16.89 -0.80 -5.29
N GLY A 76 17.86 -1.23 -6.11
CA GLY A 76 19.27 -0.95 -5.85
C GLY A 76 19.56 0.55 -5.78
N GLN A 77 20.48 0.94 -4.89
CA GLN A 77 20.89 2.34 -4.68
C GLN A 77 19.81 3.24 -4.06
N CYS A 78 18.66 2.69 -3.68
CA CYS A 78 17.65 3.47 -2.96
C CYS A 78 18.12 3.74 -1.53
N THR A 79 17.99 4.99 -1.07
CA THR A 79 18.46 5.44 0.25
C THR A 79 17.34 5.62 1.26
N ALA A 80 16.15 5.05 0.99
CA ALA A 80 14.99 5.19 1.88
C ALA A 80 15.19 4.58 3.27
N GLY A 81 16.16 3.67 3.43
CA GLY A 81 16.37 2.97 4.68
C GLY A 81 15.42 1.80 4.87
N LEU A 82 15.27 1.36 6.12
CA LEU A 82 14.39 0.24 6.47
C LEU A 82 12.98 0.77 6.75
N LEU A 83 11.99 0.16 6.10
CA LEU A 83 10.59 0.57 6.23
C LEU A 83 9.71 -0.61 6.65
N HIS A 84 8.69 -0.34 7.45
CA HIS A 84 7.64 -1.32 7.71
C HIS A 84 6.89 -1.64 6.40
N PRO A 85 6.27 -2.82 6.28
CA PRO A 85 5.67 -3.25 5.01
C PRO A 85 4.68 -2.26 4.40
N GLY A 86 3.79 -1.66 5.19
CA GLY A 86 2.83 -0.69 4.67
C GLY A 86 3.48 0.56 4.09
N ARG A 87 4.49 1.08 4.78
CA ARG A 87 5.25 2.23 4.28
C ARG A 87 6.03 1.87 3.02
N MET A 88 6.56 0.64 2.95
CA MET A 88 7.26 0.18 1.76
C MET A 88 6.31 0.09 0.56
N VAL A 89 5.08 -0.38 0.75
CA VAL A 89 4.08 -0.42 -0.32
C VAL A 89 3.85 0.99 -0.89
N VAL A 90 3.69 2.00 -0.03
CA VAL A 90 3.54 3.39 -0.48
C VAL A 90 4.78 3.85 -1.23
N HIS A 91 5.96 3.56 -0.69
CA HIS A 91 7.23 3.95 -1.30
C HIS A 91 7.41 3.34 -2.69
N LEU A 92 7.16 2.04 -2.85
CA LEU A 92 7.27 1.37 -4.14
C LEU A 92 6.24 1.92 -5.14
N ASN A 93 5.04 2.20 -4.69
CA ASN A 93 3.99 2.76 -5.54
C ASN A 93 4.34 4.17 -6.03
N ASP A 94 4.75 5.05 -5.12
CA ASP A 94 4.87 6.48 -5.42
C ASP A 94 6.27 6.88 -5.88
N ALA A 95 7.32 6.41 -5.20
CA ALA A 95 8.69 6.79 -5.54
C ALA A 95 9.25 6.01 -6.73
N HIS A 96 8.95 4.72 -6.82
CA HIS A 96 9.48 3.86 -7.88
C HIS A 96 8.47 3.53 -8.96
N ARG A 97 7.23 3.94 -8.82
CA ARG A 97 6.15 3.71 -9.80
C ARG A 97 5.99 2.23 -10.18
N PHE A 98 6.15 1.34 -9.19
CA PHE A 98 5.94 -0.08 -9.39
C PHE A 98 4.48 -0.37 -9.72
N THR A 99 4.24 -1.34 -10.60
CA THR A 99 2.90 -1.86 -10.85
C THR A 99 2.40 -2.64 -9.62
N PHE A 100 1.09 -2.89 -9.57
CA PHE A 100 0.54 -3.73 -8.51
C PHE A 100 1.18 -5.13 -8.50
N ALA A 101 1.43 -5.70 -9.68
CA ALA A 101 2.10 -6.99 -9.78
C ALA A 101 3.50 -6.98 -9.18
N GLN A 102 4.28 -5.93 -9.46
CA GLN A 102 5.63 -5.79 -8.91
C GLN A 102 5.61 -5.62 -7.39
N ILE A 103 4.67 -4.84 -6.87
CA ILE A 103 4.52 -4.66 -5.42
C ILE A 103 4.05 -5.96 -4.77
N ALA A 104 3.12 -6.68 -5.41
CA ALA A 104 2.68 -7.99 -4.94
C ALA A 104 3.83 -8.98 -4.87
N ASP A 105 4.71 -8.99 -5.87
CA ASP A 105 5.90 -9.83 -5.86
C ASP A 105 6.80 -9.51 -4.66
N TRP A 106 6.99 -8.24 -4.35
CA TRP A 106 7.76 -7.84 -3.18
C TRP A 106 7.11 -8.33 -1.89
N LEU A 107 5.79 -8.12 -1.73
CA LEU A 107 5.05 -8.60 -0.56
C LEU A 107 5.20 -10.11 -0.40
N GLU A 108 5.04 -10.85 -1.48
CA GLU A 108 5.18 -12.30 -1.45
C GLU A 108 6.58 -12.73 -1.02
N SER A 109 7.61 -11.98 -1.42
CA SER A 109 8.99 -12.27 -1.05
C SER A 109 9.24 -12.21 0.46
N ILE A 110 8.42 -11.48 1.20
CA ILE A 110 8.50 -11.37 2.66
C ILE A 110 7.35 -12.11 3.37
N GLY A 111 6.60 -12.94 2.64
CA GLY A 111 5.54 -13.78 3.20
C GLY A 111 4.18 -13.10 3.37
N LEU A 112 3.98 -11.95 2.76
CA LEU A 112 2.73 -11.20 2.85
C LEU A 112 1.99 -11.17 1.53
#